data_779d1f989049facf83bd53238c3d8b5b
#
_entry.id   779d1f989049facf83bd53238c3d8b5b
#
_cell.length_a   1.000
_cell.length_b   1.000
_cell.length_c   1.000
_cell.angle_alpha   90.00
_cell.angle_beta   90.00
_cell.angle_gamma   90.00
#
_symmetry.space_group_name_H-M   'P 1'
#
loop_
_entity.id
_entity.type
_entity.pdbx_description
1 polymer ?
#
loop_
_entity_poly.entity_id
_entity_poly.type
_entity_poly.pdbx_seq_one_letter_code
_entity_poly.pdbx_strand_id
1 'polypeptide(L)'
;KTNKARTVDIAIAILALLVLAYFLYYFRSIGMIWSPIVIYSTVGALMLVILYDFLKYLIPEGFYKSNKIWLYEHIYKMVSAFSALLSAFAGTVLVDYQPHSQYLPSVLGMWVIIGFCIYAARSGLKIWSK
;
A
#
# COMPACT_ATOMS: atom_id res chain seq x y z
N LYS A 1 2.69 -3.32 26.99
CA LYS A 1 2.29 -4.50 26.17
C LYS A 1 2.81 -4.25 24.77
N THR A 2 3.56 -5.17 24.21
CA THR A 2 3.96 -5.18 22.81
C THR A 2 2.78 -5.61 21.96
N ASN A 3 2.60 -4.94 20.84
CA ASN A 3 1.58 -5.30 19.85
C ASN A 3 1.96 -6.68 19.29
N LYS A 4 1.34 -7.75 19.79
CA LYS A 4 1.67 -9.11 19.33
C LYS A 4 0.99 -9.38 17.99
N ALA A 5 1.79 -9.70 16.98
CA ALA A 5 1.27 -10.21 15.71
C ALA A 5 0.39 -11.45 15.99
N ARG A 6 -0.81 -11.46 15.45
CA ARG A 6 -1.63 -12.68 15.44
C ARG A 6 -1.08 -13.63 14.39
N THR A 7 -1.24 -14.93 14.64
CA THR A 7 -0.83 -15.97 13.68
C THR A 7 -1.41 -15.72 12.27
N VAL A 8 -2.62 -15.17 12.21
CA VAL A 8 -3.29 -14.78 10.97
C VAL A 8 -2.52 -13.67 10.22
N ASP A 9 -1.99 -12.67 10.94
CA ASP A 9 -1.25 -11.56 10.31
C ASP A 9 0.04 -12.07 9.66
N ILE A 10 0.73 -12.99 10.34
CA ILE A 10 1.94 -13.63 9.83
C ILE A 10 1.61 -14.51 8.61
N ALA A 11 0.53 -15.27 8.67
CA ALA A 11 0.09 -16.13 7.57
C ALA A 11 -0.26 -15.30 6.32
N ILE A 12 -0.96 -14.17 6.49
CA ILE A 12 -1.28 -13.23 5.40
C ILE A 12 0.00 -12.63 4.80
N ALA A 13 0.96 -12.24 5.63
CA ALA A 13 2.22 -11.67 5.15
C ALA A 13 3.04 -12.70 4.35
N ILE A 14 3.10 -13.95 4.82
CA ILE A 14 3.77 -15.05 4.09
C ILE A 14 3.04 -15.31 2.76
N LEU A 15 1.72 -15.37 2.77
CA LEU A 15 0.94 -15.55 1.55
C LEU A 15 1.19 -14.41 0.54
N ALA A 16 1.23 -13.17 1.00
CA ALA A 16 1.55 -12.01 0.16
C ALA A 16 2.95 -12.11 -0.46
N LEU A 17 3.96 -12.57 0.29
CA LEU A 17 5.31 -12.80 -0.23
C LEU A 17 5.33 -13.92 -1.30
N LEU A 18 4.61 -15.01 -1.07
CA LEU A 18 4.51 -16.11 -2.04
C LEU A 18 3.84 -15.67 -3.33
N VAL A 19 2.73 -14.91 -3.24
CA VAL A 19 2.04 -14.34 -4.39
C VAL A 19 2.96 -13.38 -5.15
N LEU A 20 3.72 -12.55 -4.45
CA LEU A 20 4.68 -11.62 -5.06
C LEU A 20 5.80 -12.35 -5.79
N ALA A 21 6.37 -13.40 -5.18
CA ALA A 21 7.40 -14.24 -5.79
C ALA A 21 6.87 -14.96 -7.04
N TYR A 22 5.66 -15.53 -6.95
CA TYR A 22 4.99 -16.15 -8.09
C TYR A 22 4.74 -15.15 -9.22
N PHE A 23 4.29 -13.94 -8.90
CA PHE A 23 4.05 -12.86 -9.87
C PHE A 23 5.34 -12.49 -10.62
N LEU A 24 6.45 -12.31 -9.91
CA LEU A 24 7.75 -12.02 -10.53
C LEU A 24 8.24 -13.17 -11.42
N TYR A 25 8.11 -14.41 -10.96
CA TYR A 25 8.45 -15.59 -11.73
C TYR A 25 7.64 -15.67 -13.03
N TYR A 26 6.33 -15.50 -12.92
CA TYR A 26 5.40 -15.54 -14.04
C TYR A 26 5.76 -14.48 -15.10
N PHE A 27 5.92 -13.21 -14.69
CA PHE A 27 6.27 -12.15 -15.64
C PHE A 27 7.65 -12.32 -16.30
N ARG A 28 8.60 -12.93 -15.60
CA ARG A 28 9.88 -13.28 -16.22
C ARG A 28 9.75 -14.41 -17.24
N SER A 29 8.89 -15.37 -16.99
CA SER A 29 8.70 -16.55 -17.88
C SER A 29 7.98 -16.21 -19.18
N ILE A 30 7.05 -15.25 -19.17
CA ILE A 30 6.26 -14.85 -20.36
C ILE A 30 6.83 -13.64 -21.11
N GLY A 31 8.03 -13.14 -20.72
CA GLY A 31 8.74 -12.09 -21.46
C GLY A 31 8.28 -10.66 -21.16
N MET A 32 7.83 -10.37 -19.95
CA MET A 32 7.47 -9.00 -19.47
C MET A 32 6.52 -8.26 -20.44
N ILE A 33 5.30 -8.74 -20.60
CA ILE A 33 4.27 -8.14 -21.45
C ILE A 33 3.95 -6.69 -21.03
N TRP A 34 4.11 -6.38 -19.73
CA TRP A 34 3.92 -5.02 -19.22
C TRP A 34 5.23 -4.24 -19.15
N SER A 35 5.13 -2.92 -19.15
CA SER A 35 6.29 -2.06 -18.99
C SER A 35 7.08 -2.43 -17.74
N PRO A 36 8.43 -2.65 -17.85
CA PRO A 36 9.26 -2.99 -16.70
C PRO A 36 9.13 -2.00 -15.53
N ILE A 37 8.93 -0.71 -15.83
CA ILE A 37 8.76 0.33 -14.80
C ILE A 37 7.51 0.09 -13.96
N VAL A 38 6.40 -0.37 -14.58
CA VAL A 38 5.15 -0.68 -13.87
C VAL A 38 5.34 -1.92 -12.99
N ILE A 39 5.99 -2.95 -13.50
CA ILE A 39 6.23 -4.19 -12.74
C ILE A 39 7.11 -3.91 -11.52
N TYR A 40 8.26 -3.25 -11.72
CA TYR A 40 9.19 -2.99 -10.61
C TYR A 40 8.65 -1.98 -9.60
N SER A 41 7.90 -0.96 -10.03
CA SER A 41 7.27 0.00 -9.10
C SER A 41 6.19 -0.67 -8.25
N THR A 42 5.38 -1.56 -8.84
CA THR A 42 4.35 -2.32 -8.12
C THR A 42 4.97 -3.28 -7.12
N VAL A 43 6.00 -4.02 -7.53
CA VAL A 43 6.74 -4.93 -6.66
C VAL A 43 7.40 -4.17 -5.51
N GLY A 44 8.05 -3.05 -5.81
CA GLY A 44 8.67 -2.19 -4.80
C GLY A 44 7.66 -1.65 -3.78
N ALA A 45 6.51 -1.17 -4.25
CA ALA A 45 5.44 -0.69 -3.39
C ALA A 45 4.90 -1.80 -2.47
N LEU A 46 4.64 -3.00 -3.01
CA LEU A 46 4.19 -4.16 -2.22
C LEU A 46 5.24 -4.58 -1.17
N MET A 47 6.52 -4.63 -1.55
CA MET A 47 7.60 -4.94 -0.61
C MET A 47 7.66 -3.93 0.54
N LEU A 48 7.50 -2.64 0.26
CA LEU A 48 7.48 -1.60 1.31
C LEU A 48 6.29 -1.77 2.26
N VAL A 49 5.10 -2.12 1.74
CA VAL A 49 3.92 -2.39 2.58
C VAL A 49 4.15 -3.60 3.47
N ILE A 50 4.67 -4.70 2.91
CA ILE A 50 4.94 -5.92 3.68
C ILE A 50 6.00 -5.65 4.76
N LEU A 51 7.08 -4.93 4.40
CA LEU A 51 8.13 -4.56 5.36
C LEU A 51 7.56 -3.68 6.48
N TYR A 52 6.74 -2.69 6.15
CA TYR A 52 6.06 -1.86 7.14
C TYR A 52 5.17 -2.71 8.07
N ASP A 53 4.39 -3.65 7.51
CA ASP A 53 3.52 -4.53 8.31
C ASP A 53 4.31 -5.42 9.28
N PHE A 54 5.55 -5.81 8.96
CA PHE A 54 6.43 -6.47 9.90
C PHE A 54 7.01 -5.51 10.95
N LEU A 55 7.50 -4.34 10.52
CA LEU A 55 8.15 -3.38 11.39
C LEU A 55 7.20 -2.77 12.43
N LYS A 56 5.91 -2.63 12.11
CA LYS A 56 4.91 -2.06 13.05
C LYS A 56 4.79 -2.84 14.35
N TYR A 57 5.08 -4.15 14.35
CA TYR A 57 5.05 -4.99 15.57
C TYR A 57 6.23 -4.71 16.51
N LEU A 58 7.27 -4.05 16.02
CA LEU A 58 8.39 -3.58 16.85
C LEU A 58 8.06 -2.27 17.58
N ILE A 59 7.00 -1.56 17.15
CA ILE A 59 6.59 -0.28 17.72
C ILE A 59 5.78 -0.53 19.00
N PRO A 60 6.11 0.12 20.15
CA PRO A 60 5.32 0.01 21.37
C PRO A 60 3.88 0.48 21.16
N GLU A 61 2.88 -0.26 21.71
CA GLU A 61 1.46 0.07 21.58
C GLU A 61 1.12 1.50 22.04
N GLY A 62 1.77 1.98 23.10
CA GLY A 62 1.56 3.34 23.60
C GLY A 62 1.91 4.41 22.58
N PHE A 63 3.06 4.24 21.90
CA PHE A 63 3.49 5.16 20.85
C PHE A 63 2.58 5.11 19.62
N TYR A 64 2.18 3.90 19.22
CA TYR A 64 1.28 3.67 18.09
C TYR A 64 -0.07 4.34 18.28
N LYS A 65 -0.66 4.23 19.49
CA LYS A 65 -1.96 4.86 19.82
C LYS A 65 -1.83 6.37 20.04
N SER A 66 -0.80 6.80 20.77
CA SER A 66 -0.59 8.23 21.09
C SER A 66 -0.42 9.08 19.85
N ASN A 67 0.31 8.61 18.84
CA ASN A 67 0.58 9.33 17.61
C ASN A 67 -0.45 9.08 16.51
N LYS A 68 -1.57 8.42 16.80
CA LYS A 68 -2.66 8.12 15.84
C LYS A 68 -2.15 7.40 14.57
N ILE A 69 -1.08 6.63 14.67
CA ILE A 69 -0.44 5.96 13.53
C ILE A 69 -1.44 5.06 12.80
N TRP A 70 -2.35 4.41 13.54
CA TRP A 70 -3.42 3.59 12.96
C TRP A 70 -4.31 4.36 11.97
N LEU A 71 -4.54 5.67 12.21
CA LEU A 71 -5.35 6.50 11.32
C LEU A 71 -4.62 6.77 10.01
N TYR A 72 -3.33 7.11 10.09
CA TYR A 72 -2.49 7.32 8.92
C TYR A 72 -2.32 6.04 8.11
N GLU A 73 -2.14 4.91 8.79
CA GLU A 73 -2.10 3.58 8.16
C GLU A 73 -3.42 3.27 7.43
N HIS A 74 -4.56 3.57 8.05
CA HIS A 74 -5.87 3.37 7.44
C HIS A 74 -6.06 4.23 6.19
N ILE A 75 -5.75 5.53 6.27
CA ILE A 75 -5.80 6.47 5.15
C ILE A 75 -4.91 5.93 4.00
N TYR A 76 -3.68 5.58 4.31
CA TYR A 76 -2.74 5.06 3.32
C TYR A 76 -3.28 3.81 2.63
N LYS A 77 -3.72 2.80 3.40
CA LYS A 77 -4.20 1.52 2.85
C LYS A 77 -5.46 1.70 2.00
N MET A 78 -6.42 2.52 2.44
CA MET A 78 -7.66 2.75 1.71
C MET A 78 -7.42 3.50 0.39
N VAL A 79 -6.66 4.59 0.43
CA VAL A 79 -6.39 5.39 -0.77
C VAL A 79 -5.50 4.62 -1.74
N SER A 80 -4.49 3.89 -1.25
CA SER A 80 -3.62 3.06 -2.10
C SER A 80 -4.40 1.94 -2.80
N ALA A 81 -5.30 1.27 -2.09
CA ALA A 81 -6.16 0.23 -2.68
C ALA A 81 -7.06 0.81 -3.78
N PHE A 82 -7.69 1.96 -3.53
CA PHE A 82 -8.50 2.65 -4.52
C PHE A 82 -7.67 3.09 -5.73
N SER A 83 -6.48 3.67 -5.50
CA SER A 83 -5.58 4.11 -6.58
C SER A 83 -5.10 2.93 -7.43
N ALA A 84 -4.84 1.78 -6.82
CA ALA A 84 -4.46 0.56 -7.54
C ALA A 84 -5.58 0.07 -8.46
N LEU A 85 -6.83 0.05 -7.97
CA LEU A 85 -8.00 -0.29 -8.78
C LEU A 85 -8.18 0.68 -9.93
N LEU A 86 -8.05 1.99 -9.68
CA LEU A 86 -8.16 3.02 -10.70
C LEU A 86 -7.03 2.90 -11.75
N SER A 87 -5.81 2.58 -11.33
CA SER A 87 -4.68 2.32 -12.24
C SER A 87 -4.93 1.10 -13.13
N ALA A 88 -5.46 0.02 -12.56
CA ALA A 88 -5.81 -1.17 -13.32
C ALA A 88 -6.91 -0.87 -14.35
N PHE A 89 -7.96 -0.16 -13.94
CA PHE A 89 -9.04 0.27 -14.83
C PHE A 89 -8.53 1.20 -15.94
N ALA A 90 -7.78 2.25 -15.59
CA ALA A 90 -7.25 3.19 -16.57
C ALA A 90 -6.29 2.51 -17.55
N GLY A 91 -5.47 1.56 -17.08
CA GLY A 91 -4.58 0.78 -17.92
C GLY A 91 -5.28 -0.14 -18.91
N THR A 92 -6.52 -0.59 -18.61
CA THR A 92 -7.32 -1.41 -19.51
C THR A 92 -8.16 -0.58 -20.50
N VAL A 93 -8.66 0.57 -20.08
CA VAL A 93 -9.52 1.42 -20.91
C VAL A 93 -8.69 2.35 -21.80
N LEU A 94 -7.55 2.88 -21.29
CA LEU A 94 -6.70 3.83 -21.97
C LEU A 94 -5.39 3.16 -22.43
N VAL A 95 -5.50 2.09 -23.20
CA VAL A 95 -4.35 1.28 -23.65
C VAL A 95 -3.36 2.12 -24.45
N ASP A 96 -3.84 3.03 -25.30
CA ASP A 96 -3.02 3.88 -26.17
C ASP A 96 -2.16 4.89 -25.40
N TYR A 97 -2.48 5.14 -24.13
CA TYR A 97 -1.76 6.06 -23.25
C TYR A 97 -0.84 5.35 -22.24
N GLN A 98 -0.55 4.07 -22.46
CA GLN A 98 0.41 3.36 -21.62
C GLN A 98 1.84 3.89 -21.85
N PRO A 99 2.69 3.95 -20.81
CA PRO A 99 2.47 3.53 -19.43
C PRO A 99 1.80 4.60 -18.55
N HIS A 100 1.51 5.78 -19.06
CA HIS A 100 1.01 6.92 -18.28
C HIS A 100 -0.33 6.63 -17.61
N SER A 101 -1.27 5.98 -18.32
CA SER A 101 -2.57 5.60 -17.78
C SER A 101 -2.50 4.67 -16.56
N GLN A 102 -1.42 3.89 -16.44
CA GLN A 102 -1.26 2.95 -15.33
C GLN A 102 -0.68 3.58 -14.06
N TYR A 103 0.29 4.51 -14.17
CA TYR A 103 0.91 5.08 -12.97
C TYR A 103 0.33 6.43 -12.53
N LEU A 104 -0.31 7.19 -13.43
CA LEU A 104 -0.87 8.50 -13.13
C LEU A 104 -1.88 8.47 -11.96
N PRO A 105 -2.84 7.50 -11.90
CA PRO A 105 -3.75 7.40 -10.77
C PRO A 105 -3.04 7.11 -9.45
N SER A 106 -1.94 6.35 -9.47
CA SER A 106 -1.13 6.08 -8.27
C SER A 106 -0.41 7.31 -7.77
N VAL A 107 0.11 8.15 -8.68
CA VAL A 107 0.73 9.45 -8.33
C VAL A 107 -0.32 10.40 -7.73
N LEU A 108 -1.50 10.50 -8.35
CA LEU A 108 -2.61 11.30 -7.81
C LEU A 108 -3.05 10.78 -6.43
N GLY A 109 -3.13 9.46 -6.25
CA GLY A 109 -3.43 8.83 -4.97
C GLY A 109 -2.43 9.22 -3.88
N MET A 110 -1.13 9.32 -4.21
CA MET A 110 -0.12 9.77 -3.26
C MET A 110 -0.36 11.20 -2.79
N TRP A 111 -0.72 12.12 -3.68
CA TRP A 111 -1.10 13.49 -3.31
C TRP A 111 -2.34 13.54 -2.42
N VAL A 112 -3.33 12.69 -2.71
CA VAL A 112 -4.53 12.55 -1.88
C VAL A 112 -4.17 12.04 -0.47
N ILE A 113 -3.29 11.03 -0.35
CA ILE A 113 -2.79 10.53 0.95
C ILE A 113 -2.14 11.67 1.73
N ILE A 114 -1.23 12.41 1.11
CA ILE A 114 -0.53 13.54 1.77
C ILE A 114 -1.56 14.58 2.25
N GLY A 115 -2.52 14.95 1.42
CA GLY A 115 -3.57 15.89 1.76
C GLY A 115 -4.40 15.43 2.96
N PHE A 116 -4.85 14.18 2.97
CA PHE A 116 -5.60 13.61 4.10
C PHE A 116 -4.76 13.51 5.37
N CYS A 117 -3.48 13.15 5.27
CA CYS A 117 -2.58 13.10 6.43
C CYS A 117 -2.38 14.51 7.03
N ILE A 118 -2.18 15.53 6.20
CA ILE A 118 -2.07 16.92 6.65
C ILE A 118 -3.37 17.39 7.30
N TYR A 119 -4.51 17.08 6.67
CA TYR A 119 -5.83 17.41 7.22
C TYR A 119 -6.04 16.73 8.58
N ALA A 120 -5.76 15.44 8.70
CA ALA A 120 -5.88 14.67 9.94
C ALA A 120 -4.95 15.21 11.05
N ALA A 121 -3.75 15.68 10.68
CA ALA A 121 -2.82 16.31 11.63
C ALA A 121 -3.32 17.65 12.15
N ARG A 122 -3.90 18.47 11.26
CA ARG A 122 -4.37 19.85 11.61
C ARG A 122 -5.72 19.87 12.29
N SER A 123 -6.65 18.99 11.89
CA SER A 123 -8.05 19.01 12.36
C SER A 123 -8.23 18.60 13.83
N GLY A 124 -7.16 18.17 14.51
CA GLY A 124 -7.22 17.80 15.92
C GLY A 124 -8.33 16.80 16.25
N LEU A 125 -8.70 15.94 15.28
CA LEU A 125 -9.79 14.99 15.40
C LEU A 125 -9.75 14.33 16.78
N LYS A 126 -10.62 14.78 17.68
CA LYS A 126 -10.92 14.11 18.95
C LYS A 126 -11.59 12.80 18.59
N ILE A 127 -10.77 11.78 18.36
CA ILE A 127 -11.28 10.42 18.15
C ILE A 127 -11.82 10.01 19.51
N TRP A 128 -13.12 9.76 19.55
CA TRP A 128 -13.82 9.22 20.70
C TRP A 128 -13.03 8.01 21.24
N SER A 129 -12.30 8.22 22.32
CA SER A 129 -11.82 7.13 23.15
C SER A 129 -13.01 6.72 24.03
N LYS A 130 -13.78 5.74 23.59
CA LYS A 130 -14.57 4.92 24.50
C LYS A 130 -13.70 3.79 25.03
#